data_110e4612fa6adc992facc3665fec8491
#
_entry.id   110e4612fa6adc992facc3665fec8491
#
_cell.length_a   1.000
_cell.length_b   1.000
_cell.length_c   1.000
_cell.angle_alpha   90.00
_cell.angle_beta   90.00
_cell.angle_gamma   90.00
#
_symmetry.space_group_name_H-M   'P 1'
#
loop_
_entity.id
_entity.type
_entity.pdbx_description
1 polymer ?
#
loop_
_entity_poly.entity_id
_entity_poly.type
_entity_poly.pdbx_seq_one_letter_code
_entity_poly.pdbx_strand_id
1 'polypeptide(L)'
;MSTGKNKTGCELTLKYKRTMLVLDGKYVKKLDCERLPVIRPSRHIVLSDEHPDWKFQLHNYLLYHENLFWCMWSFGPEEEARVGQSVLYSTSRDGINWEKPKILAQPEEKGFGYIARGFWIYKGNLIALAAYFTGPGAFGKGKKLQLHAYKWHYKKWKYIGVVFDDAINNFPPQQLPDGKWMMTRRDVLMNIYALVGGESSFDEWKSYPVVKQKNEFNFLPDEPFWWMQEDGNMSMLLRDNSGKRMIFRCFSQDYGKTWTKPVKTNFPNATTKFFGLKTSRGYRVFISNANRNMDILRKQMHLSVSHDGRVFTKIARIDIPGGGKATLQYPHALEYQKNLFVAFSRNKRIIELITIPLERIEKLFSF
;
A
#
# COMPACT_ATOMS: atom_id res chain seq x y z
N MET A 1 4.43 -17.57 50.32
CA MET A 1 4.24 -16.34 49.51
C MET A 1 4.53 -16.71 48.06
N SER A 2 3.47 -16.96 47.31
CA SER A 2 3.55 -17.37 45.90
C SER A 2 3.51 -16.12 45.03
N THR A 3 4.61 -15.80 44.38
CA THR A 3 4.68 -14.71 43.41
C THR A 3 4.04 -15.12 42.11
N GLY A 4 2.80 -14.71 41.90
CA GLY A 4 2.07 -14.89 40.67
C GLY A 4 2.80 -14.14 39.53
N LYS A 5 3.45 -14.86 38.62
CA LYS A 5 3.88 -14.32 37.34
C LYS A 5 2.66 -14.09 36.48
N ASN A 6 2.26 -12.82 36.36
CA ASN A 6 1.30 -12.38 35.34
C ASN A 6 1.89 -12.70 33.95
N LYS A 7 1.44 -13.75 33.33
CA LYS A 7 1.65 -14.04 31.90
C LYS A 7 0.72 -13.17 31.08
N THR A 8 1.03 -11.90 30.93
CA THR A 8 0.43 -11.01 29.93
C THR A 8 1.24 -11.08 28.65
N GLY A 9 0.91 -12.04 27.82
CA GLY A 9 1.48 -12.20 26.48
C GLY A 9 0.86 -13.43 25.86
N CYS A 10 -0.27 -13.26 25.17
CA CYS A 10 -0.86 -14.38 24.41
C CYS A 10 0.12 -14.74 23.29
N GLU A 11 0.83 -15.86 23.45
CA GLU A 11 1.73 -16.37 22.44
C GLU A 11 0.92 -16.68 21.18
N LEU A 12 1.16 -15.94 20.08
CA LEU A 12 0.41 -16.06 18.84
C LEU A 12 0.61 -17.45 18.23
N THR A 13 -0.39 -18.32 18.33
CA THR A 13 -0.32 -19.67 17.78
C THR A 13 -0.12 -19.66 16.26
N LEU A 14 0.45 -20.72 15.69
CA LEU A 14 0.65 -20.82 14.25
C LEU A 14 -0.67 -20.75 13.45
N LYS A 15 -1.76 -21.30 14.02
CA LYS A 15 -3.10 -21.20 13.45
C LYS A 15 -3.56 -19.73 13.37
N TYR A 16 -3.40 -18.98 14.46
CA TYR A 16 -3.68 -17.56 14.52
C TYR A 16 -2.92 -16.79 13.43
N LYS A 17 -1.61 -17.03 13.30
CA LYS A 17 -0.76 -16.35 12.31
C LYS A 17 -1.16 -16.65 10.87
N ARG A 18 -1.62 -17.86 10.55
CA ARG A 18 -1.96 -18.30 9.19
C ARG A 18 -3.39 -17.97 8.76
N THR A 19 -4.33 -17.85 9.68
CA THR A 19 -5.73 -17.58 9.35
C THR A 19 -5.93 -16.10 9.08
N MET A 20 -6.23 -15.75 7.82
CA MET A 20 -6.48 -14.38 7.40
C MET A 20 -7.83 -14.25 6.65
N LEU A 21 -8.38 -15.34 6.09
CA LEU A 21 -9.66 -15.33 5.39
C LEU A 21 -10.56 -16.45 5.95
N VAL A 22 -11.72 -16.04 6.47
CA VAL A 22 -12.77 -16.92 6.99
C VAL A 22 -14.10 -16.43 6.43
N LEU A 23 -14.81 -17.25 5.68
CA LEU A 23 -16.11 -16.89 5.13
C LEU A 23 -17.18 -17.83 5.74
N ASP A 24 -18.29 -17.26 6.19
CA ASP A 24 -19.38 -17.98 6.84
C ASP A 24 -18.89 -18.90 7.97
N GLY A 25 -17.97 -18.37 8.80
CA GLY A 25 -17.36 -19.10 9.90
C GLY A 25 -16.34 -20.17 9.50
N LYS A 26 -16.10 -20.39 8.21
CA LYS A 26 -15.23 -21.46 7.71
C LYS A 26 -13.89 -20.93 7.16
N TYR A 27 -12.81 -21.64 7.52
CA TYR A 27 -11.49 -21.38 6.95
C TYR A 27 -11.50 -21.62 5.44
N VAL A 28 -11.09 -20.60 4.66
CA VAL A 28 -11.08 -20.67 3.20
C VAL A 28 -9.78 -21.34 2.72
N LYS A 29 -9.89 -22.55 2.18
CA LYS A 29 -8.76 -23.27 1.53
C LYS A 29 -8.52 -22.80 0.11
N LYS A 30 -9.59 -22.52 -0.65
CA LYS A 30 -9.59 -22.06 -2.03
C LYS A 30 -10.71 -21.05 -2.20
N LEU A 31 -10.40 -19.83 -2.62
CA LEU A 31 -11.39 -18.81 -2.92
C LEU A 31 -11.91 -19.00 -4.34
N ASP A 32 -13.22 -19.08 -4.49
CA ASP A 32 -13.92 -19.05 -5.76
C ASP A 32 -14.33 -17.61 -6.07
N CYS A 33 -13.56 -16.93 -6.90
CA CYS A 33 -13.75 -15.52 -7.21
C CYS A 33 -14.99 -15.26 -8.09
N GLU A 34 -15.50 -16.26 -8.80
CA GLU A 34 -16.67 -16.11 -9.68
C GLU A 34 -17.98 -16.10 -8.87
N ARG A 35 -17.99 -16.73 -7.70
CA ARG A 35 -19.14 -16.79 -6.79
C ARG A 35 -19.17 -15.67 -5.74
N LEU A 36 -18.22 -14.75 -5.77
CA LEU A 36 -18.21 -13.65 -4.83
C LEU A 36 -19.34 -12.67 -5.10
N PRO A 37 -19.92 -12.06 -4.06
CA PRO A 37 -20.82 -10.94 -4.24
C PRO A 37 -20.10 -9.81 -4.97
N VAL A 38 -20.87 -8.98 -5.66
CA VAL A 38 -20.35 -7.89 -6.49
C VAL A 38 -20.75 -6.57 -5.89
N ILE A 39 -19.75 -5.69 -5.67
CA ILE A 39 -19.97 -4.32 -5.23
C ILE A 39 -19.72 -3.37 -6.41
N ARG A 40 -20.74 -2.53 -6.71
CA ARG A 40 -20.63 -1.55 -7.78
C ARG A 40 -20.21 -0.21 -7.22
N PRO A 41 -19.18 0.45 -7.78
CA PRO A 41 -18.86 1.82 -7.47
C PRO A 41 -20.04 2.76 -7.76
N SER A 42 -20.14 3.86 -7.04
CA SER A 42 -21.09 4.94 -7.35
C SER A 42 -20.58 5.85 -8.44
N ARG A 43 -19.26 5.95 -8.59
CA ARG A 43 -18.58 6.77 -9.60
C ARG A 43 -17.34 6.08 -10.11
N HIS A 44 -16.98 6.38 -11.35
CA HIS A 44 -15.71 6.01 -12.00
C HIS A 44 -15.15 7.24 -12.71
N ILE A 45 -13.92 7.59 -12.44
CA ILE A 45 -13.26 8.82 -12.89
C ILE A 45 -11.89 8.44 -13.46
N VAL A 46 -11.55 9.00 -14.60
CA VAL A 46 -10.20 8.92 -15.17
C VAL A 46 -9.44 10.17 -14.74
N LEU A 47 -8.38 10.02 -13.94
CA LEU A 47 -7.52 11.10 -13.48
C LEU A 47 -6.45 11.44 -14.52
N SER A 48 -5.88 10.44 -15.15
CA SER A 48 -4.88 10.59 -16.20
C SER A 48 -5.06 9.48 -17.20
N ASP A 49 -5.42 9.86 -18.41
CA ASP A 49 -5.64 8.96 -19.54
C ASP A 49 -4.31 8.53 -20.18
N GLU A 50 -4.37 7.67 -21.18
CA GLU A 50 -3.21 7.32 -22.00
C GLU A 50 -2.60 8.56 -22.62
N HIS A 51 -1.28 8.65 -22.59
CA HIS A 51 -0.53 9.74 -23.18
C HIS A 51 0.44 9.17 -24.22
N PRO A 52 0.59 9.81 -25.41
CA PRO A 52 1.44 9.28 -26.47
C PRO A 52 2.90 9.11 -26.05
N ASP A 53 3.40 10.04 -25.23
CA ASP A 53 4.80 10.05 -24.78
C ASP A 53 5.01 9.33 -23.44
N TRP A 54 3.94 8.93 -22.73
CA TRP A 54 4.03 8.27 -21.43
C TRP A 54 3.55 6.83 -21.54
N LYS A 55 4.48 5.93 -21.71
CA LYS A 55 4.17 4.49 -21.81
C LYS A 55 3.93 3.83 -20.48
N PHE A 56 4.01 4.58 -19.36
CA PHE A 56 3.92 4.06 -18.01
C PHE A 56 3.29 5.09 -17.07
N GLN A 57 2.27 4.65 -16.31
CA GLN A 57 1.65 5.37 -15.20
C GLN A 57 1.26 4.40 -14.09
N LEU A 58 1.86 4.54 -12.87
CA LEU A 58 1.66 3.61 -11.76
C LEU A 58 2.00 4.27 -10.41
N HIS A 59 1.94 3.52 -9.33
CA HIS A 59 2.30 3.93 -7.97
C HIS A 59 1.49 5.14 -7.49
N ASN A 60 0.17 5.07 -7.66
CA ASN A 60 -0.74 6.12 -7.26
C ASN A 60 -0.98 6.13 -5.75
N TYR A 61 -1.09 7.34 -5.18
CA TYR A 61 -1.39 7.60 -3.77
C TYR A 61 -2.38 8.75 -3.64
N LEU A 62 -3.39 8.59 -2.80
CA LEU A 62 -4.40 9.59 -2.48
C LEU A 62 -4.17 10.19 -1.11
N LEU A 63 -4.51 11.45 -0.95
CA LEU A 63 -4.62 12.14 0.34
C LEU A 63 -5.75 13.17 0.25
N TYR A 64 -6.42 13.44 1.38
CA TYR A 64 -7.26 14.63 1.57
C TYR A 64 -6.64 15.49 2.66
N HIS A 65 -6.31 16.73 2.33
CA HIS A 65 -5.67 17.68 3.23
C HIS A 65 -6.02 19.11 2.82
N GLU A 66 -6.31 19.96 3.81
CA GLU A 66 -6.65 21.39 3.61
C GLU A 66 -7.71 21.62 2.53
N ASN A 67 -8.83 20.88 2.64
CA ASN A 67 -9.98 20.95 1.73
C ASN A 67 -9.65 20.63 0.25
N LEU A 68 -8.56 19.90 0.01
CA LEU A 68 -8.18 19.40 -1.30
C LEU A 68 -7.93 17.88 -1.27
N PHE A 69 -8.39 17.22 -2.30
CA PHE A 69 -7.90 15.90 -2.66
C PHE A 69 -6.60 16.04 -3.43
N TRP A 70 -5.66 15.19 -3.11
CA TRP A 70 -4.36 15.06 -3.75
C TRP A 70 -4.21 13.66 -4.28
N CYS A 71 -3.74 13.53 -5.51
CA CYS A 71 -3.28 12.26 -6.06
C CYS A 71 -1.88 12.45 -6.64
N MET A 72 -0.95 11.55 -6.33
CA MET A 72 0.35 11.50 -6.99
C MET A 72 0.58 10.12 -7.59
N TRP A 73 1.38 10.06 -8.66
CA TRP A 73 1.76 8.80 -9.30
C TRP A 73 3.08 8.91 -10.06
N SER A 74 3.70 7.77 -10.33
CA SER A 74 4.85 7.69 -11.22
C SER A 74 4.42 7.67 -12.66
N PHE A 75 5.19 8.31 -13.54
CA PHE A 75 5.04 8.22 -14.98
C PHE A 75 6.40 8.15 -15.67
N GLY A 76 6.44 7.69 -16.90
CA GLY A 76 7.68 7.64 -17.67
C GLY A 76 7.47 7.35 -19.15
N PRO A 77 8.50 7.64 -19.97
CA PRO A 77 8.45 7.42 -21.41
C PRO A 77 8.54 5.95 -21.80
N GLU A 78 8.99 5.10 -20.88
CA GLU A 78 9.18 3.68 -21.09
C GLU A 78 8.44 2.85 -20.01
N GLU A 79 8.84 1.62 -19.80
CA GLU A 79 8.33 0.73 -18.77
C GLU A 79 8.72 1.15 -17.35
N GLU A 80 8.14 0.50 -16.36
CA GLU A 80 8.42 0.69 -14.94
C GLU A 80 9.91 0.56 -14.61
N ALA A 81 10.40 1.44 -13.71
CA ALA A 81 11.77 1.48 -13.20
C ALA A 81 12.83 1.74 -14.29
N ARG A 82 12.48 2.48 -15.34
CA ARG A 82 13.45 3.00 -16.34
C ARG A 82 13.92 4.39 -15.98
N VAL A 83 15.04 4.80 -16.59
CA VAL A 83 15.57 6.16 -16.49
C VAL A 83 14.57 7.17 -17.01
N GLY A 84 14.58 8.40 -16.48
CA GLY A 84 13.64 9.44 -16.84
C GLY A 84 12.25 9.29 -16.21
N GLN A 85 11.99 8.19 -15.48
CA GLN A 85 10.77 8.06 -14.70
C GLN A 85 10.67 9.18 -13.67
N SER A 86 9.51 9.78 -13.56
CA SER A 86 9.25 10.99 -12.78
C SER A 86 7.93 10.85 -12.00
N VAL A 87 7.59 11.84 -11.18
CA VAL A 87 6.38 11.86 -10.37
C VAL A 87 5.50 13.02 -10.77
N LEU A 88 4.23 12.72 -11.04
CA LEU A 88 3.16 13.69 -11.23
C LEU A 88 2.28 13.81 -9.99
N TYR A 89 1.54 14.92 -9.91
CA TYR A 89 0.42 15.07 -9.00
C TYR A 89 -0.72 15.82 -9.66
N SER A 90 -1.92 15.61 -9.15
CA SER A 90 -3.11 16.37 -9.46
C SER A 90 -3.90 16.65 -8.18
N THR A 91 -4.75 17.67 -8.20
CA THR A 91 -5.61 18.06 -7.08
C THR A 91 -7.05 18.20 -7.53
N SER A 92 -7.97 18.03 -6.58
CA SER A 92 -9.40 18.23 -6.78
C SER A 92 -10.05 18.80 -5.51
N ARG A 93 -11.06 19.65 -5.66
CA ARG A 93 -11.84 20.14 -4.52
C ARG A 93 -12.98 19.19 -4.12
N ASP A 94 -13.47 18.42 -5.05
CA ASP A 94 -14.65 17.56 -4.89
C ASP A 94 -14.35 16.05 -5.07
N GLY A 95 -13.11 15.70 -5.43
CA GLY A 95 -12.71 14.33 -5.75
C GLY A 95 -13.27 13.81 -7.07
N ILE A 96 -13.90 14.68 -7.89
CA ILE A 96 -14.53 14.34 -9.17
C ILE A 96 -13.84 15.07 -10.31
N ASN A 97 -13.72 16.39 -10.18
CA ASN A 97 -13.08 17.25 -11.16
C ASN A 97 -11.62 17.48 -10.75
N TRP A 98 -10.70 16.90 -11.52
CA TRP A 98 -9.28 16.94 -11.23
C TRP A 98 -8.56 17.92 -12.14
N GLU A 99 -7.63 18.68 -11.55
CA GLU A 99 -6.75 19.59 -12.30
C GLU A 99 -5.84 18.80 -13.25
N LYS A 100 -5.35 19.47 -14.28
CA LYS A 100 -4.32 18.88 -15.15
C LYS A 100 -3.11 18.44 -14.32
N PRO A 101 -2.54 17.24 -14.58
CA PRO A 101 -1.35 16.78 -13.89
C PRO A 101 -0.18 17.73 -14.00
N LYS A 102 0.58 17.88 -12.91
CA LYS A 102 1.78 18.70 -12.81
C LYS A 102 2.95 17.85 -12.30
N ILE A 103 4.17 18.22 -12.68
CA ILE A 103 5.37 17.55 -12.20
C ILE A 103 5.58 17.88 -10.72
N LEU A 104 5.80 16.84 -9.92
CA LEU A 104 6.20 16.94 -8.52
C LEU A 104 7.72 16.76 -8.38
N ALA A 105 8.26 15.70 -8.98
CA ALA A 105 9.69 15.41 -8.99
C ALA A 105 10.11 14.78 -10.33
N GLN A 106 11.22 15.24 -10.87
CA GLN A 106 11.87 14.68 -12.06
C GLN A 106 13.38 14.65 -11.85
N PRO A 107 14.10 13.65 -12.38
CA PRO A 107 15.55 13.60 -12.25
C PRO A 107 16.20 14.70 -13.10
N GLU A 108 17.14 15.42 -12.51
CA GLU A 108 17.99 16.40 -13.21
C GLU A 108 19.17 15.70 -13.88
N GLU A 109 19.64 14.59 -13.30
CA GLU A 109 20.77 13.82 -13.80
C GLU A 109 20.31 12.71 -14.76
N LYS A 110 21.06 12.49 -15.84
CA LYS A 110 20.89 11.34 -16.74
C LYS A 110 21.19 10.04 -15.98
N GLY A 111 20.43 8.99 -16.27
CA GLY A 111 20.61 7.68 -15.64
C GLY A 111 19.83 7.46 -14.34
N PHE A 112 19.05 8.45 -13.92
CA PHE A 112 18.22 8.37 -12.72
C PHE A 112 16.72 8.38 -13.03
N GLY A 113 15.92 8.01 -12.01
CA GLY A 113 14.48 8.10 -12.05
C GLY A 113 13.89 8.28 -10.64
N TYR A 114 12.62 8.66 -10.60
CA TYR A 114 11.83 8.77 -9.38
C TYR A 114 10.64 7.82 -9.39
N ILE A 115 10.29 7.30 -8.21
CA ILE A 115 9.09 6.51 -7.98
C ILE A 115 8.26 7.20 -6.90
N ALA A 116 6.97 7.47 -7.16
CA ALA A 116 6.03 8.02 -6.19
C ALA A 116 5.89 7.10 -4.96
N ARG A 117 5.94 7.69 -3.73
CA ARG A 117 5.94 6.92 -2.48
C ARG A 117 4.96 7.44 -1.43
N GLY A 118 4.07 8.33 -1.82
CA GLY A 118 2.93 8.77 -1.04
C GLY A 118 3.12 10.14 -0.38
N PHE A 119 2.05 10.58 0.26
CA PHE A 119 2.00 11.83 1.00
C PHE A 119 2.09 11.59 2.51
N TRP A 120 2.72 12.51 3.21
CA TRP A 120 2.89 12.47 4.64
C TRP A 120 2.58 13.85 5.26
N ILE A 121 1.65 13.89 6.20
CA ILE A 121 1.42 15.11 6.99
C ILE A 121 2.37 15.07 8.18
N TYR A 122 3.43 15.84 8.11
CA TYR A 122 4.47 15.88 9.11
C TYR A 122 4.54 17.24 9.78
N LYS A 123 4.26 17.27 11.09
CA LYS A 123 4.23 18.53 11.88
C LYS A 123 3.42 19.63 11.19
N GLY A 124 2.21 19.30 10.73
CA GLY A 124 1.31 20.21 10.02
C GLY A 124 1.70 20.57 8.59
N ASN A 125 2.79 20.02 8.06
CA ASN A 125 3.22 20.29 6.68
C ASN A 125 2.88 19.11 5.76
N LEU A 126 2.43 19.41 4.56
CA LEU A 126 2.26 18.42 3.51
C LEU A 126 3.61 18.08 2.87
N ILE A 127 4.02 16.83 3.01
CA ILE A 127 5.24 16.25 2.43
C ILE A 127 4.84 15.21 1.39
N ALA A 128 5.49 15.22 0.23
CA ALA A 128 5.47 14.15 -0.74
C ALA A 128 6.77 13.37 -0.69
N LEU A 129 6.67 12.04 -0.73
CA LEU A 129 7.81 11.14 -0.74
C LEU A 129 8.02 10.57 -2.13
N ALA A 130 9.27 10.54 -2.60
CA ALA A 130 9.66 9.97 -3.88
C ALA A 130 10.97 9.21 -3.74
N ALA A 131 11.03 7.96 -4.21
CA ALA A 131 12.27 7.20 -4.23
C ALA A 131 13.09 7.55 -5.46
N TYR A 132 14.32 8.03 -5.24
CA TYR A 132 15.31 8.37 -6.26
C TYR A 132 16.23 7.16 -6.48
N PHE A 133 16.41 6.74 -7.71
CA PHE A 133 17.16 5.53 -8.03
C PHE A 133 17.97 5.63 -9.32
N THR A 134 19.07 4.84 -9.39
CA THR A 134 19.81 4.64 -10.65
C THR A 134 19.08 3.64 -11.55
N GLY A 135 18.90 3.99 -12.82
CA GLY A 135 18.31 3.06 -13.80
C GLY A 135 19.33 2.04 -14.35
N PRO A 136 18.88 1.04 -15.12
CA PRO A 136 17.50 0.54 -15.10
C PRO A 136 17.21 -0.24 -13.82
N GLY A 137 16.00 -0.04 -13.30
CA GLY A 137 15.54 -0.66 -12.04
C GLY A 137 16.11 -0.03 -10.78
N ALA A 138 15.35 -0.12 -9.69
CA ALA A 138 15.70 0.47 -8.40
C ALA A 138 16.56 -0.47 -7.51
N PHE A 139 16.70 -1.73 -7.88
CA PHE A 139 17.29 -2.77 -7.04
C PHE A 139 18.47 -3.43 -7.72
N GLY A 140 19.39 -3.95 -6.91
CA GLY A 140 20.58 -4.66 -7.32
C GLY A 140 21.85 -4.08 -6.71
N LYS A 141 22.94 -4.87 -6.70
CA LYS A 141 24.24 -4.42 -6.22
C LYS A 141 24.73 -3.19 -7.01
N GLY A 142 25.35 -2.24 -6.31
CA GLY A 142 25.89 -1.00 -6.91
C GLY A 142 24.83 0.02 -7.32
N LYS A 143 23.57 -0.17 -6.99
CA LYS A 143 22.51 0.80 -7.24
C LYS A 143 22.48 1.88 -6.17
N LYS A 144 22.18 3.12 -6.58
CA LYS A 144 21.79 4.19 -5.67
C LYS A 144 20.28 4.15 -5.48
N LEU A 145 19.85 4.22 -4.24
CA LEU A 145 18.45 4.26 -3.85
C LEU A 145 18.30 5.16 -2.64
N GLN A 146 17.51 6.23 -2.76
CA GLN A 146 17.28 7.19 -1.68
C GLN A 146 15.80 7.52 -1.60
N LEU A 147 15.28 7.72 -0.40
CA LEU A 147 13.94 8.27 -0.22
C LEU A 147 14.04 9.77 -0.03
N HIS A 148 13.52 10.54 -0.98
CA HIS A 148 13.51 11.99 -1.00
C HIS A 148 12.19 12.55 -0.49
N ALA A 149 12.26 13.72 0.20
CA ALA A 149 11.11 14.48 0.66
C ALA A 149 10.97 15.80 -0.08
N TYR A 150 9.74 16.12 -0.44
CA TYR A 150 9.33 17.40 -1.04
C TYR A 150 8.24 18.02 -0.19
N LYS A 151 8.42 19.26 0.24
CA LYS A 151 7.44 20.01 1.04
C LYS A 151 6.59 20.90 0.14
N TRP A 152 5.27 20.87 0.32
CA TRP A 152 4.37 21.84 -0.32
C TRP A 152 4.52 23.21 0.34
N HIS A 153 4.89 24.21 -0.45
CA HIS A 153 5.13 25.56 0.05
C HIS A 153 4.89 26.59 -1.05
N TYR A 154 4.08 27.62 -0.80
CA TYR A 154 3.70 28.65 -1.78
C TYR A 154 3.29 28.09 -3.15
N LYS A 155 2.40 27.09 -3.15
CA LYS A 155 1.86 26.41 -4.35
C LYS A 155 2.93 25.73 -5.22
N LYS A 156 4.05 25.34 -4.62
CA LYS A 156 5.14 24.59 -5.27
C LYS A 156 5.66 23.48 -4.37
N TRP A 157 6.14 22.42 -4.97
CA TRP A 157 6.92 21.39 -4.28
C TRP A 157 8.37 21.81 -4.19
N LYS A 158 8.90 21.85 -2.96
CA LYS A 158 10.31 22.17 -2.69
C LYS A 158 10.99 20.94 -2.12
N TYR A 159 12.08 20.51 -2.75
CA TYR A 159 12.94 19.46 -2.19
C TYR A 159 13.51 19.92 -0.84
N ILE A 160 13.44 19.08 0.17
CA ILE A 160 13.89 19.40 1.54
C ILE A 160 14.95 18.44 2.06
N GLY A 161 15.27 17.37 1.36
CA GLY A 161 16.35 16.47 1.72
C GLY A 161 16.02 14.99 1.54
N VAL A 162 16.98 14.15 1.95
CA VAL A 162 16.89 12.70 1.96
C VAL A 162 16.28 12.25 3.28
N VAL A 163 15.19 11.47 3.23
CA VAL A 163 14.55 10.88 4.40
C VAL A 163 15.36 9.71 4.94
N PHE A 164 15.85 8.87 4.04
CA PHE A 164 16.70 7.73 4.36
C PHE A 164 17.47 7.25 3.12
N ASP A 165 18.75 6.91 3.31
CA ASP A 165 19.57 6.27 2.28
C ASP A 165 19.25 4.79 2.14
N ASP A 166 19.48 4.22 0.94
CA ASP A 166 19.21 2.81 0.64
C ASP A 166 17.79 2.39 1.04
N ALA A 167 16.83 3.22 0.64
CA ALA A 167 15.45 3.02 1.03
C ALA A 167 14.46 3.32 -0.10
N ILE A 168 13.52 2.41 -0.25
CA ILE A 168 12.25 2.64 -0.91
C ILE A 168 11.13 2.14 0.02
N ASN A 169 10.24 3.05 0.42
CA ASN A 169 9.04 2.69 1.16
C ASN A 169 7.92 2.30 0.19
N ASN A 170 6.89 1.62 0.67
CA ASN A 170 5.71 1.35 -0.14
C ASN A 170 4.54 2.25 0.21
N PHE A 171 4.53 2.75 1.43
CA PHE A 171 3.48 3.60 1.97
C PHE A 171 4.13 4.67 2.84
N PRO A 172 3.53 5.87 2.91
CA PRO A 172 4.05 6.92 3.77
C PRO A 172 4.06 6.50 5.24
N PRO A 173 4.83 7.18 6.10
CA PRO A 173 4.83 6.91 7.53
C PRO A 173 3.44 7.00 8.14
N GLN A 174 3.13 6.08 9.04
CA GLN A 174 1.95 6.12 9.90
C GLN A 174 2.38 6.34 11.34
N GLN A 175 1.60 7.10 12.09
CA GLN A 175 1.92 7.39 13.49
C GLN A 175 1.63 6.19 14.38
N LEU A 176 2.54 5.92 15.30
CA LEU A 176 2.43 4.92 16.34
C LEU A 176 1.77 5.52 17.60
N PRO A 177 1.20 4.69 18.49
CA PRO A 177 0.60 5.16 19.73
C PRO A 177 1.56 5.91 20.66
N ASP A 178 2.87 5.67 20.57
CA ASP A 178 3.91 6.37 21.35
C ASP A 178 4.36 7.71 20.74
N GLY A 179 3.66 8.18 19.69
CA GLY A 179 3.95 9.44 19.00
C GLY A 179 5.00 9.35 17.89
N LYS A 180 5.78 8.29 17.84
CA LYS A 180 6.72 8.04 16.75
C LYS A 180 6.00 7.73 15.44
N TRP A 181 6.75 7.75 14.36
CA TRP A 181 6.29 7.31 13.06
C TRP A 181 6.94 5.99 12.70
N MET A 182 6.22 5.18 11.93
CA MET A 182 6.76 3.98 11.34
C MET A 182 6.40 3.88 9.86
N MET A 183 7.38 3.52 9.04
CA MET A 183 7.21 3.08 7.66
C MET A 183 8.02 1.82 7.43
N THR A 184 7.74 1.12 6.33
CA THR A 184 8.57 0.00 5.87
C THR A 184 9.54 0.47 4.80
N ARG A 185 10.72 -0.14 4.74
CA ARG A 185 11.65 0.07 3.62
C ARG A 185 12.09 -1.26 2.99
N ARG A 186 12.42 -1.20 1.72
CA ARG A 186 13.26 -2.17 1.04
C ARG A 186 14.61 -1.51 0.76
N ASP A 187 15.69 -2.26 0.95
CA ASP A 187 17.02 -1.86 0.51
C ASP A 187 17.27 -2.26 -0.95
N VAL A 188 18.42 -1.91 -1.53
CA VAL A 188 18.81 -2.28 -2.91
C VAL A 188 18.86 -3.80 -3.14
N LEU A 189 18.96 -4.59 -2.08
CA LEU A 189 18.96 -6.05 -2.14
C LEU A 189 17.57 -6.64 -1.89
N MET A 190 16.52 -5.82 -1.81
CA MET A 190 15.13 -6.20 -1.53
C MET A 190 14.91 -6.78 -0.12
N ASN A 191 15.81 -6.57 0.83
CA ASN A 191 15.53 -6.91 2.22
C ASN A 191 14.50 -5.95 2.80
N ILE A 192 13.64 -6.46 3.67
CA ILE A 192 12.56 -5.70 4.31
C ILE A 192 12.96 -5.29 5.72
N TYR A 193 12.78 -4.02 6.03
CA TYR A 193 12.98 -3.43 7.35
C TYR A 193 11.76 -2.58 7.75
N ALA A 194 11.60 -2.39 9.07
CA ALA A 194 10.78 -1.32 9.62
C ALA A 194 11.70 -0.13 9.95
N LEU A 195 11.30 1.07 9.57
CA LEU A 195 11.91 2.31 10.01
C LEU A 195 11.00 2.93 11.07
N VAL A 196 11.53 3.14 12.27
CA VAL A 196 10.81 3.76 13.40
C VAL A 196 11.56 5.01 13.84
N GLY A 197 10.87 6.15 13.90
CA GLY A 197 11.49 7.44 14.21
C GLY A 197 10.63 8.62 13.77
N GLY A 198 11.24 9.63 13.17
CA GLY A 198 10.56 10.81 12.63
C GLY A 198 9.98 11.75 13.71
N GLU A 199 10.34 11.59 14.96
CA GLU A 199 9.87 12.41 16.09
C GLU A 199 10.50 13.81 16.07
N SER A 200 11.82 13.85 16.04
CA SER A 200 12.59 15.11 16.10
C SER A 200 12.75 15.71 14.71
N SER A 201 13.10 14.90 13.71
CA SER A 201 13.32 15.31 12.34
C SER A 201 12.74 14.29 11.34
N PHE A 202 12.42 14.72 10.12
CA PHE A 202 11.88 13.88 9.05
C PHE A 202 12.88 12.83 8.53
N ASP A 203 14.15 12.95 8.85
CA ASP A 203 15.29 12.11 8.46
C ASP A 203 15.88 11.29 9.63
N GLU A 204 15.31 11.37 10.83
CA GLU A 204 15.74 10.60 11.99
C GLU A 204 14.99 9.28 12.12
N TRP A 205 15.63 8.20 11.70
CA TRP A 205 15.04 6.87 11.69
C TRP A 205 15.99 5.79 12.20
N LYS A 206 15.43 4.84 12.96
CA LYS A 206 16.09 3.58 13.31
C LYS A 206 15.54 2.45 12.45
N SER A 207 16.43 1.64 11.87
CA SER A 207 16.08 0.54 10.99
C SER A 207 16.11 -0.79 11.73
N TYR A 208 15.01 -1.53 11.68
CA TYR A 208 14.82 -2.83 12.33
C TYR A 208 14.55 -3.90 11.28
N PRO A 209 15.27 -5.04 11.29
CA PRO A 209 15.10 -6.08 10.29
C PRO A 209 13.75 -6.79 10.44
N VAL A 210 13.08 -7.07 9.32
CA VAL A 210 11.84 -7.85 9.26
C VAL A 210 12.09 -9.18 8.57
N VAL A 211 12.57 -9.16 7.32
CA VAL A 211 12.87 -10.38 6.56
C VAL A 211 13.87 -10.09 5.44
N LYS A 212 14.80 -10.99 5.24
CA LYS A 212 15.74 -10.92 4.12
C LYS A 212 15.11 -11.44 2.83
N GLN A 213 15.53 -10.93 1.68
CA GLN A 213 15.11 -11.41 0.37
C GLN A 213 15.40 -12.92 0.20
N LYS A 214 16.60 -13.36 0.60
CA LYS A 214 16.93 -14.79 0.75
C LYS A 214 16.58 -15.22 2.17
N ASN A 215 15.60 -16.09 2.34
CA ASN A 215 15.09 -16.54 3.63
C ASN A 215 14.73 -18.01 3.64
N GLU A 216 14.65 -18.59 4.84
CA GLU A 216 14.31 -19.98 5.08
C GLU A 216 12.88 -20.40 4.67
N PHE A 217 11.98 -19.43 4.40
CA PHE A 217 10.59 -19.68 4.03
C PHE A 217 10.38 -19.85 2.54
N ASN A 218 11.45 -19.71 1.76
CA ASN A 218 11.42 -19.93 0.32
C ASN A 218 10.35 -19.07 -0.39
N PHE A 219 10.20 -17.80 0.02
CA PHE A 219 9.38 -16.80 -0.66
C PHE A 219 10.21 -15.54 -0.93
N LEU A 220 9.77 -14.73 -1.89
CA LEU A 220 10.41 -13.48 -2.26
C LEU A 220 9.56 -12.31 -1.74
N PRO A 221 9.89 -11.77 -0.52
CA PRO A 221 9.09 -10.72 0.11
C PRO A 221 9.17 -9.42 -0.67
N ASP A 222 8.03 -8.76 -0.80
CA ASP A 222 7.92 -7.47 -1.46
C ASP A 222 6.77 -6.64 -0.88
N GLU A 223 6.78 -5.35 -1.15
CA GLU A 223 5.71 -4.38 -0.90
C GLU A 223 5.04 -4.53 0.47
N PRO A 224 5.80 -4.43 1.58
CA PRO A 224 5.27 -4.58 2.92
C PRO A 224 4.23 -3.49 3.24
N PHE A 225 3.12 -3.90 3.86
CA PHE A 225 2.07 -3.02 4.37
C PHE A 225 1.69 -3.42 5.78
N TRP A 226 1.55 -2.47 6.69
CA TRP A 226 1.27 -2.75 8.09
C TRP A 226 0.13 -1.92 8.66
N TRP A 227 -0.46 -2.39 9.73
CA TRP A 227 -1.41 -1.67 10.57
C TRP A 227 -1.43 -2.22 12.00
N MET A 228 -2.00 -1.43 12.92
CA MET A 228 -2.37 -1.89 14.25
C MET A 228 -3.67 -2.68 14.19
N GLN A 229 -3.72 -3.82 14.87
CA GLN A 229 -4.94 -4.59 15.12
C GLN A 229 -5.69 -4.02 16.32
N GLU A 230 -6.93 -4.43 16.54
CA GLU A 230 -7.72 -3.98 17.67
C GLU A 230 -7.17 -4.47 19.04
N ASP A 231 -6.41 -5.55 19.04
CA ASP A 231 -5.74 -6.10 20.23
C ASP A 231 -4.38 -5.44 20.53
N GLY A 232 -4.01 -4.37 19.80
CA GLY A 232 -2.75 -3.66 19.97
C GLY A 232 -1.54 -4.32 19.29
N ASN A 233 -1.68 -5.50 18.72
CA ASN A 233 -0.62 -6.12 17.92
C ASN A 233 -0.49 -5.42 16.57
N MET A 234 0.72 -5.41 16.01
CA MET A 234 0.95 -4.95 14.64
C MET A 234 0.96 -6.14 13.68
N SER A 235 0.24 -6.00 12.59
CA SER A 235 0.32 -6.91 11.44
C SER A 235 1.12 -6.25 10.32
N MET A 236 2.08 -6.97 9.74
CA MET A 236 2.69 -6.61 8.48
C MET A 236 2.38 -7.70 7.44
N LEU A 237 1.82 -7.29 6.34
CA LEU A 237 1.54 -8.13 5.19
C LEU A 237 2.64 -7.96 4.16
N LEU A 238 3.05 -9.06 3.54
CA LEU A 238 4.12 -9.13 2.57
C LEU A 238 3.58 -9.79 1.29
N ARG A 239 3.73 -9.12 0.17
CA ARG A 239 3.52 -9.70 -1.15
C ARG A 239 4.60 -10.74 -1.40
N ASP A 240 4.25 -11.80 -2.11
CA ASP A 240 5.20 -12.83 -2.55
C ASP A 240 5.44 -12.78 -4.06
N ASN A 241 6.71 -12.60 -4.45
CA ASN A 241 7.16 -12.63 -5.84
C ASN A 241 7.65 -14.02 -6.28
N SER A 242 7.63 -15.05 -5.41
CA SER A 242 8.07 -16.41 -5.76
C SER A 242 7.00 -17.26 -6.47
N GLY A 243 5.82 -16.67 -6.75
CA GLY A 243 4.75 -17.36 -7.45
C GLY A 243 3.80 -18.20 -6.60
N LYS A 244 3.91 -18.18 -5.28
CA LYS A 244 2.95 -18.89 -4.39
C LYS A 244 1.57 -18.26 -4.40
N ARG A 245 1.47 -16.98 -4.79
CA ARG A 245 0.23 -16.20 -4.92
C ARG A 245 -0.63 -16.20 -3.66
N MET A 246 0.03 -16.05 -2.54
CA MET A 246 -0.57 -15.91 -1.22
C MET A 246 0.08 -14.75 -0.48
N ILE A 247 -0.65 -14.07 0.39
CA ILE A 247 -0.08 -13.10 1.30
C ILE A 247 0.71 -13.82 2.39
N PHE A 248 1.90 -13.32 2.70
CA PHE A 248 2.64 -13.67 3.90
C PHE A 248 2.41 -12.62 4.97
N ARG A 249 2.50 -13.01 6.25
CA ARG A 249 2.23 -12.14 7.37
C ARG A 249 3.19 -12.38 8.53
N CYS A 250 3.64 -11.28 9.16
CA CYS A 250 4.36 -11.31 10.42
C CYS A 250 3.75 -10.29 11.39
N PHE A 251 4.13 -10.37 12.68
CA PHE A 251 3.58 -9.56 13.75
C PHE A 251 4.66 -8.93 14.59
N SER A 252 4.37 -7.76 15.17
CA SER A 252 5.18 -7.09 16.18
C SER A 252 4.31 -6.70 17.36
N GLN A 253 4.89 -6.73 18.57
CA GLN A 253 4.25 -6.34 19.84
C GLN A 253 5.00 -5.20 20.54
N ASP A 254 6.01 -4.63 19.87
CA ASP A 254 6.92 -3.61 20.41
C ASP A 254 7.09 -2.41 19.47
N TYR A 255 5.99 -2.07 18.76
CA TYR A 255 5.94 -0.95 17.83
C TYR A 255 6.98 -1.05 16.70
N GLY A 256 7.11 -2.27 16.13
CA GLY A 256 7.90 -2.52 14.93
C GLY A 256 9.38 -2.74 15.15
N LYS A 257 9.86 -2.86 16.38
CA LYS A 257 11.29 -3.11 16.69
C LYS A 257 11.68 -4.57 16.50
N THR A 258 10.78 -5.51 16.84
CA THR A 258 10.96 -6.94 16.55
C THR A 258 9.76 -7.53 15.84
N TRP A 259 9.99 -8.55 15.01
CA TRP A 259 8.98 -9.18 14.18
C TRP A 259 9.03 -10.69 14.27
N THR A 260 7.87 -11.31 14.33
CA THR A 260 7.81 -12.78 14.22
C THR A 260 8.25 -13.21 12.82
N LYS A 261 8.71 -14.47 12.70
CA LYS A 261 8.96 -15.07 11.38
C LYS A 261 7.70 -14.99 10.50
N PRO A 262 7.84 -14.62 9.21
CA PRO A 262 6.71 -14.55 8.30
C PRO A 262 6.07 -15.92 8.09
N VAL A 263 4.76 -15.98 8.00
CA VAL A 263 4.01 -17.19 7.69
C VAL A 263 3.11 -16.98 6.48
N LYS A 264 2.99 -18.00 5.65
CA LYS A 264 2.03 -18.02 4.54
C LYS A 264 0.62 -18.08 5.12
N THR A 265 -0.24 -17.13 4.74
CA THR A 265 -1.66 -17.10 5.11
C THR A 265 -2.51 -17.88 4.12
N ASN A 266 -3.81 -17.96 4.40
CA ASN A 266 -4.80 -18.49 3.45
C ASN A 266 -5.45 -17.40 2.58
N PHE A 267 -4.90 -16.17 2.55
CA PHE A 267 -5.43 -15.09 1.73
C PHE A 267 -4.72 -15.07 0.37
N PRO A 268 -5.44 -15.28 -0.76
CA PRO A 268 -4.85 -15.29 -2.09
C PRO A 268 -4.45 -13.88 -2.53
N ASN A 269 -3.40 -13.80 -3.34
CA ASN A 269 -2.94 -12.54 -3.94
C ASN A 269 -2.30 -12.81 -5.31
N ALA A 270 -2.71 -12.06 -6.31
CA ALA A 270 -2.24 -12.18 -7.69
C ALA A 270 -0.81 -11.62 -7.91
N THR A 271 0.08 -11.73 -6.91
CA THR A 271 1.42 -11.13 -6.95
C THR A 271 1.34 -9.64 -7.28
N THR A 272 0.55 -8.90 -6.51
CA THR A 272 0.30 -7.47 -6.70
C THR A 272 0.24 -6.73 -5.37
N LYS A 273 0.51 -5.43 -5.41
CA LYS A 273 0.35 -4.52 -4.28
C LYS A 273 -1.11 -4.50 -3.81
N PHE A 274 -1.30 -4.28 -2.54
CA PHE A 274 -2.59 -4.16 -1.87
C PHE A 274 -2.58 -2.96 -0.93
N PHE A 275 -3.76 -2.57 -0.47
CA PHE A 275 -3.92 -1.47 0.47
C PHE A 275 -5.08 -1.74 1.43
N GLY A 276 -5.00 -1.21 2.65
CA GLY A 276 -6.08 -1.29 3.61
C GLY A 276 -6.13 -0.07 4.53
N LEU A 277 -7.33 0.28 4.99
CA LEU A 277 -7.55 1.33 5.98
C LEU A 277 -8.64 0.92 6.97
N LYS A 278 -8.63 1.51 8.16
CA LYS A 278 -9.75 1.46 9.11
C LYS A 278 -10.73 2.56 8.75
N THR A 279 -11.99 2.21 8.60
CA THR A 279 -13.06 3.16 8.28
C THR A 279 -13.54 3.89 9.53
N SER A 280 -14.20 5.02 9.36
CA SER A 280 -14.90 5.75 10.43
C SER A 280 -16.03 4.93 11.07
N ARG A 281 -16.46 3.84 10.42
CA ARG A 281 -17.44 2.88 10.92
C ARG A 281 -16.86 1.79 11.80
N GLY A 282 -15.53 1.81 12.04
CA GLY A 282 -14.84 0.88 12.95
C GLY A 282 -14.35 -0.41 12.31
N TYR A 283 -14.76 -0.76 11.10
CA TYR A 283 -14.20 -1.91 10.38
C TYR A 283 -13.05 -1.52 9.45
N ARG A 284 -12.22 -2.49 9.12
CA ARG A 284 -11.13 -2.32 8.15
C ARG A 284 -11.55 -2.85 6.79
N VAL A 285 -11.30 -2.07 5.76
CA VAL A 285 -11.36 -2.51 4.36
C VAL A 285 -9.95 -2.85 3.87
N PHE A 286 -9.87 -3.85 2.98
CA PHE A 286 -8.64 -4.28 2.34
C PHE A 286 -8.89 -4.49 0.85
N ILE A 287 -8.15 -3.79 0.02
CA ILE A 287 -8.31 -3.79 -1.44
C ILE A 287 -7.11 -4.50 -2.05
N SER A 288 -7.38 -5.53 -2.83
CA SER A 288 -6.37 -6.41 -3.40
C SER A 288 -6.87 -7.12 -4.65
N ASN A 289 -5.97 -7.78 -5.37
CA ASN A 289 -6.35 -8.77 -6.38
C ASN A 289 -6.31 -10.16 -5.73
N ALA A 290 -7.40 -10.54 -5.05
CA ALA A 290 -7.50 -11.72 -4.20
C ALA A 290 -7.76 -12.98 -5.00
N ASN A 291 -6.92 -13.30 -5.98
CA ASN A 291 -7.05 -14.51 -6.79
C ASN A 291 -5.70 -15.16 -7.10
N ARG A 292 -5.74 -16.41 -7.56
CA ARG A 292 -4.58 -17.20 -7.98
C ARG A 292 -4.70 -17.69 -9.43
N ASN A 293 -5.84 -17.44 -10.07
CA ASN A 293 -6.09 -17.88 -11.44
C ASN A 293 -5.23 -17.07 -12.40
N MET A 294 -4.45 -17.75 -13.26
CA MET A 294 -3.54 -17.12 -14.22
C MET A 294 -4.27 -16.26 -15.26
N ASP A 295 -5.45 -16.67 -15.69
CA ASP A 295 -6.21 -16.02 -16.76
C ASP A 295 -6.75 -14.66 -16.35
N ILE A 296 -6.98 -14.48 -15.04
CA ILE A 296 -7.57 -13.26 -14.47
C ILE A 296 -6.68 -12.56 -13.43
N LEU A 297 -5.41 -12.94 -13.28
CA LEU A 297 -4.52 -12.59 -12.17
C LEU A 297 -4.74 -11.18 -11.60
N ARG A 298 -4.56 -10.15 -12.41
CA ARG A 298 -4.72 -8.75 -12.00
C ARG A 298 -5.93 -8.08 -12.64
N LYS A 299 -6.79 -8.84 -13.30
CA LYS A 299 -7.97 -8.31 -14.02
C LYS A 299 -9.19 -8.10 -13.13
N GLN A 300 -9.15 -8.59 -11.90
CA GLN A 300 -10.22 -8.41 -10.90
C GLN A 300 -9.64 -7.77 -9.64
N MET A 301 -10.35 -6.77 -9.12
CA MET A 301 -10.05 -6.14 -7.84
C MET A 301 -11.13 -6.51 -6.83
N HIS A 302 -10.71 -6.76 -5.59
CA HIS A 302 -11.57 -7.23 -4.52
C HIS A 302 -11.50 -6.28 -3.32
N LEU A 303 -12.62 -6.14 -2.62
CA LEU A 303 -12.75 -5.47 -1.35
C LEU A 303 -13.07 -6.51 -0.27
N SER A 304 -12.26 -6.59 0.77
CA SER A 304 -12.49 -7.47 1.90
C SER A 304 -12.68 -6.67 3.18
N VAL A 305 -13.43 -7.21 4.15
CA VAL A 305 -13.76 -6.53 5.41
C VAL A 305 -13.33 -7.36 6.60
N SER A 306 -12.76 -6.67 7.60
CA SER A 306 -12.36 -7.22 8.89
C SER A 306 -12.76 -6.27 10.01
N HIS A 307 -13.32 -6.79 11.11
CA HIS A 307 -13.61 -6.01 12.32
C HIS A 307 -12.43 -5.94 13.28
N ASP A 308 -11.60 -6.99 13.34
CA ASP A 308 -10.46 -7.09 14.26
C ASP A 308 -9.11 -6.69 13.62
N GLY A 309 -9.10 -6.37 12.31
CA GLY A 309 -7.88 -6.09 11.55
C GLY A 309 -6.97 -7.31 11.36
N ARG A 310 -7.44 -8.52 11.70
CA ARG A 310 -6.68 -9.77 11.65
C ARG A 310 -7.26 -10.78 10.70
N VAL A 311 -8.57 -10.99 10.79
CA VAL A 311 -9.31 -11.96 9.99
C VAL A 311 -10.35 -11.22 9.14
N PHE A 312 -10.27 -11.41 7.84
CA PHE A 312 -11.27 -10.91 6.90
C PHE A 312 -12.39 -11.92 6.78
N THR A 313 -13.60 -11.49 7.10
CA THR A 313 -14.80 -12.35 7.16
C THR A 313 -15.76 -12.11 6.01
N LYS A 314 -15.52 -11.07 5.23
CA LYS A 314 -16.30 -10.72 4.05
C LYS A 314 -15.36 -10.36 2.90
N ILE A 315 -15.78 -10.67 1.68
CA ILE A 315 -15.06 -10.31 0.45
C ILE A 315 -16.04 -10.17 -0.71
N ALA A 316 -15.84 -9.16 -1.53
CA ALA A 316 -16.60 -8.91 -2.76
C ALA A 316 -15.68 -8.59 -3.91
N ARG A 317 -16.11 -8.87 -5.13
CA ARG A 317 -15.50 -8.36 -6.35
C ARG A 317 -15.99 -6.92 -6.60
N ILE A 318 -15.10 -6.02 -6.93
CA ILE A 318 -15.46 -4.66 -7.33
C ILE A 318 -15.76 -4.66 -8.83
N ASP A 319 -16.96 -4.21 -9.20
CA ASP A 319 -17.40 -4.11 -10.60
C ASP A 319 -16.86 -2.81 -11.23
N ILE A 320 -15.64 -2.88 -11.75
CA ILE A 320 -14.97 -1.75 -12.38
C ILE A 320 -15.31 -1.77 -13.88
N PRO A 321 -15.80 -0.67 -14.47
CA PRO A 321 -16.09 -0.60 -15.92
C PRO A 321 -14.88 -1.04 -16.77
N GLY A 322 -15.11 -1.91 -17.75
CA GLY A 322 -14.03 -2.50 -18.55
C GLY A 322 -13.09 -3.45 -17.81
N GLY A 323 -13.41 -3.83 -16.57
CA GLY A 323 -12.71 -4.87 -15.82
C GLY A 323 -12.81 -6.24 -16.51
N GLY A 324 -11.91 -7.18 -16.12
CA GLY A 324 -11.83 -8.51 -16.74
C GLY A 324 -10.98 -8.58 -18.01
N LYS A 325 -10.90 -7.51 -18.80
CA LYS A 325 -10.03 -7.41 -19.99
C LYS A 325 -8.68 -6.76 -19.69
N ALA A 326 -8.65 -5.79 -18.78
CA ALA A 326 -7.48 -5.00 -18.42
C ALA A 326 -6.94 -5.38 -17.03
N THR A 327 -5.65 -5.17 -16.78
CA THR A 327 -5.09 -5.32 -15.45
C THR A 327 -5.41 -4.09 -14.60
N LEU A 328 -5.77 -4.31 -13.33
CA LEU A 328 -6.11 -3.30 -12.32
C LEU A 328 -5.10 -3.42 -11.19
N GLN A 329 -4.24 -2.41 -11.00
CA GLN A 329 -3.06 -2.56 -10.18
C GLN A 329 -2.86 -1.41 -9.20
N TYR A 330 -2.14 -1.70 -8.11
CA TYR A 330 -1.66 -0.70 -7.15
C TYR A 330 -2.78 0.14 -6.52
N PRO A 331 -3.80 -0.50 -5.91
CA PRO A 331 -4.85 0.25 -5.24
C PRO A 331 -4.28 1.09 -4.09
N HIS A 332 -4.78 2.29 -3.96
CA HIS A 332 -4.65 3.13 -2.77
C HIS A 332 -5.98 3.77 -2.47
N ALA A 333 -6.35 3.90 -1.20
CA ALA A 333 -7.65 4.41 -0.85
C ALA A 333 -7.59 5.43 0.29
N LEU A 334 -8.62 6.27 0.34
CA LEU A 334 -8.95 7.11 1.49
C LEU A 334 -10.45 7.10 1.72
N GLU A 335 -10.86 7.39 2.94
CA GLU A 335 -12.26 7.67 3.26
C GLU A 335 -12.46 9.18 3.37
N TYR A 336 -13.52 9.66 2.72
CA TYR A 336 -14.00 11.03 2.86
C TYR A 336 -15.52 11.07 2.80
N GLN A 337 -16.14 11.75 3.77
CA GLN A 337 -17.61 11.89 3.88
C GLN A 337 -18.36 10.56 3.68
N LYS A 338 -17.95 9.52 4.39
CA LYS A 338 -18.54 8.16 4.33
C LYS A 338 -18.47 7.50 2.94
N ASN A 339 -17.58 7.96 2.09
CA ASN A 339 -17.25 7.33 0.82
C ASN A 339 -15.81 6.87 0.81
N LEU A 340 -15.61 5.67 0.32
CA LEU A 340 -14.29 5.12 0.04
C LEU A 340 -13.87 5.53 -1.37
N PHE A 341 -12.82 6.32 -1.49
CA PHE A 341 -12.18 6.67 -2.74
C PHE A 341 -11.03 5.70 -2.99
N VAL A 342 -11.00 5.05 -4.13
CA VAL A 342 -9.97 4.07 -4.48
C VAL A 342 -9.32 4.46 -5.81
N ALA A 343 -8.06 4.87 -5.78
CA ALA A 343 -7.27 5.08 -6.99
C ALA A 343 -6.50 3.81 -7.35
N PHE A 344 -6.35 3.55 -8.63
CA PHE A 344 -5.60 2.41 -9.17
C PHE A 344 -5.07 2.72 -10.58
N SER A 345 -4.15 1.88 -11.06
CA SER A 345 -3.67 1.98 -12.43
C SER A 345 -4.26 0.85 -13.29
N ARG A 346 -4.83 1.22 -14.44
CA ARG A 346 -5.26 0.28 -15.49
C ARG A 346 -4.13 0.07 -16.48
N ASN A 347 -3.74 -1.18 -16.71
CA ASN A 347 -2.70 -1.59 -17.65
C ASN A 347 -1.34 -0.90 -17.45
N LYS A 348 -1.10 -0.29 -16.29
CA LYS A 348 0.03 0.62 -16.04
C LYS A 348 0.06 1.83 -17.01
N ARG A 349 -1.08 2.26 -17.53
CA ARG A 349 -1.20 3.33 -18.53
C ARG A 349 -2.13 4.45 -18.12
N ILE A 350 -3.19 4.12 -17.39
CA ILE A 350 -4.27 5.03 -17.03
C ILE A 350 -4.39 5.06 -15.51
N ILE A 351 -4.49 6.24 -14.91
CA ILE A 351 -4.80 6.39 -13.51
C ILE A 351 -6.29 6.65 -13.36
N GLU A 352 -6.95 5.77 -12.63
CA GLU A 352 -8.39 5.81 -12.41
C GLU A 352 -8.72 5.89 -10.91
N LEU A 353 -9.92 6.37 -10.63
CA LEU A 353 -10.48 6.47 -9.30
C LEU A 353 -11.94 6.02 -9.33
N ILE A 354 -12.32 5.22 -8.35
CA ILE A 354 -13.72 4.86 -8.09
C ILE A 354 -14.12 5.31 -6.70
N THR A 355 -15.45 5.52 -6.53
CA THR A 355 -16.03 5.83 -5.21
C THR A 355 -17.04 4.77 -4.82
N ILE A 356 -16.96 4.32 -3.57
CA ILE A 356 -17.87 3.31 -2.99
C ILE A 356 -18.41 3.89 -1.66
N PRO A 357 -19.72 4.20 -1.55
CA PRO A 357 -20.32 4.59 -0.26
C PRO A 357 -20.15 3.48 0.77
N LEU A 358 -19.76 3.82 2.01
CA LEU A 358 -19.63 2.83 3.09
C LEU A 358 -20.95 2.09 3.35
N GLU A 359 -22.07 2.78 3.28
CA GLU A 359 -23.41 2.18 3.37
C GLU A 359 -23.63 1.04 2.35
N ARG A 360 -23.08 1.17 1.15
CA ARG A 360 -23.16 0.10 0.13
C ARG A 360 -22.36 -1.14 0.53
N ILE A 361 -21.23 -0.95 1.21
CA ILE A 361 -20.42 -2.05 1.77
C ILE A 361 -21.20 -2.72 2.90
N GLU A 362 -21.73 -1.93 3.82
CA GLU A 362 -22.53 -2.39 4.97
C GLU A 362 -23.76 -3.17 4.52
N LYS A 363 -24.52 -2.61 3.57
CA LYS A 363 -25.71 -3.26 2.99
C LYS A 363 -25.39 -4.57 2.27
N LEU A 364 -24.30 -4.61 1.51
CA LEU A 364 -23.88 -5.84 0.79
C LEU A 364 -23.54 -6.97 1.75
N PHE A 365 -22.96 -6.66 2.90
CA PHE A 365 -22.49 -7.65 3.87
C PHE A 365 -23.42 -7.81 5.09
N SER A 366 -24.52 -7.07 5.14
CA SER A 366 -25.56 -7.13 6.20
C SER A 366 -24.99 -6.91 7.61
N PHE A 367 -24.26 -5.79 7.82
CA PHE A 367 -23.79 -5.36 9.14
C PHE A 367 -23.90 -3.84 9.32
#